data_18e55c5ea6b16f820a46601b3c934ad7
#
_entry.id   18e55c5ea6b16f820a46601b3c934ad7
#
_cell.length_a   1.000
_cell.length_b   1.000
_cell.length_c   1.000
_cell.angle_alpha   90.00
_cell.angle_beta   90.00
_cell.angle_gamma   90.00
#
_symmetry.space_group_name_H-M   'P 1'
#
loop_
_entity.id
_entity.type
_entity.pdbx_description
1 polymer ?
#
loop_
_entity_poly.entity_id
_entity_poly.type
_entity_poly.pdbx_seq_one_letter_code
_entity_poly.pdbx_strand_id
1 'polypeptide(L)'
;MRILLVEDDVMLGDGMVDALRHSGYTVDWLQQGLPALSVLKSEEFAALILDLNLPDIDGISLLRKLRREGHQLPVLILTARDALDDRVVGLDAGSDDYMVKPFALQELNARLRALVRRSKGQAQATLEYGDILLYPESQQVTYQGEPVRLTPHEYKLLLELISQSGRVLSKEQLQQSLYGWDEGAESNAVEVHIHHLRKKLYSELIRNIRGVGYIIPQLDQATRIPAR
;
A
#
# COMPACT_ATOMS: atom_id res chain seq x y z
N MET A 1 1.46 2.38 3.24
CA MET A 1 1.24 1.58 2.01
C MET A 1 1.43 2.49 0.80
N ARG A 2 2.29 2.09 -0.14
CA ARG A 2 2.67 2.88 -1.32
C ARG A 2 1.85 2.43 -2.55
N ILE A 3 1.22 3.37 -3.23
CA ILE A 3 0.32 3.15 -4.38
C ILE A 3 0.95 3.83 -5.60
N LEU A 4 0.95 3.14 -6.74
CA LEU A 4 1.23 3.77 -8.03
C LEU A 4 -0.09 4.17 -8.67
N LEU A 5 -0.22 5.45 -9.02
CA LEU A 5 -1.32 6.00 -9.81
C LEU A 5 -0.83 6.24 -11.24
N VAL A 6 -1.55 5.74 -12.23
CA VAL A 6 -1.30 6.04 -13.65
C VAL A 6 -2.58 6.66 -14.23
N GLU A 7 -2.54 7.98 -14.42
CA GLU A 7 -3.67 8.83 -14.80
C GLU A 7 -3.14 10.03 -15.57
N ASP A 8 -3.63 10.30 -16.78
CA ASP A 8 -3.15 11.38 -17.63
C ASP A 8 -3.86 12.73 -17.39
N ASP A 9 -5.08 12.69 -16.86
CA ASP A 9 -5.80 13.90 -16.47
C ASP A 9 -5.14 14.54 -15.24
N VAL A 10 -4.52 15.71 -15.46
CA VAL A 10 -3.77 16.42 -14.42
C VAL A 10 -4.67 16.85 -13.27
N MET A 11 -5.89 17.33 -13.54
CA MET A 11 -6.77 17.81 -12.49
C MET A 11 -7.28 16.66 -11.63
N LEU A 12 -7.65 15.54 -12.27
CA LEU A 12 -8.11 14.35 -11.57
C LEU A 12 -6.95 13.69 -10.80
N GLY A 13 -5.77 13.58 -11.42
CA GLY A 13 -4.58 13.01 -10.82
C GLY A 13 -4.15 13.74 -9.56
N ASP A 14 -4.04 15.08 -9.60
CA ASP A 14 -3.73 15.92 -8.42
C ASP A 14 -4.75 15.71 -7.30
N GLY A 15 -6.04 15.78 -7.64
CA GLY A 15 -7.11 15.57 -6.66
C GLY A 15 -7.08 14.18 -6.02
N MET A 16 -6.75 13.15 -6.82
CA MET A 16 -6.61 11.78 -6.31
C MET A 16 -5.37 11.62 -5.43
N VAL A 17 -4.23 12.17 -5.81
CA VAL A 17 -2.99 12.15 -5.00
C VAL A 17 -3.26 12.75 -3.64
N ASP A 18 -3.84 13.95 -3.58
CA ASP A 18 -4.15 14.63 -2.33
C ASP A 18 -5.12 13.82 -1.46
N ALA A 19 -6.20 13.33 -2.05
CA ALA A 19 -7.21 12.57 -1.32
C ALA A 19 -6.68 11.23 -0.78
N LEU A 20 -5.88 10.51 -1.56
CA LEU A 20 -5.25 9.26 -1.14
C LEU A 20 -4.18 9.51 -0.06
N ARG A 21 -3.39 10.58 -0.18
CA ARG A 21 -2.42 10.98 0.85
C ARG A 21 -3.10 11.32 2.17
N HIS A 22 -4.22 12.04 2.15
CA HIS A 22 -5.05 12.30 3.33
C HIS A 22 -5.63 11.01 3.93
N SER A 23 -5.89 10.00 3.10
CA SER A 23 -6.33 8.67 3.53
C SER A 23 -5.18 7.78 4.04
N GLY A 24 -3.95 8.31 4.15
CA GLY A 24 -2.79 7.64 4.73
C GLY A 24 -1.97 6.80 3.74
N TYR A 25 -2.23 6.88 2.44
CA TYR A 25 -1.38 6.25 1.44
C TYR A 25 -0.15 7.12 1.13
N THR A 26 0.92 6.49 0.67
CA THR A 26 2.00 7.14 -0.07
C THR A 26 1.69 6.94 -1.54
N VAL A 27 1.64 8.02 -2.33
CA VAL A 27 1.20 7.95 -3.73
C VAL A 27 2.25 8.52 -4.62
N ASP A 28 2.69 7.72 -5.57
CA ASP A 28 3.50 8.14 -6.70
C ASP A 28 2.62 8.14 -7.95
N TRP A 29 2.75 9.17 -8.76
CA TRP A 29 1.87 9.40 -9.89
C TRP A 29 2.64 9.52 -11.20
N LEU A 30 2.15 8.84 -12.21
CA LEU A 30 2.60 8.90 -13.60
C LEU A 30 1.46 9.32 -14.51
N GLN A 31 1.74 10.21 -15.45
CA GLN A 31 0.77 10.65 -16.45
C GLN A 31 0.82 9.81 -17.75
N GLN A 32 1.70 8.83 -17.80
CA GLN A 32 1.91 7.95 -18.95
C GLN A 32 2.07 6.50 -18.49
N GLY A 33 1.63 5.56 -19.33
CA GLY A 33 1.64 4.14 -18.99
C GLY A 33 3.00 3.46 -19.20
N LEU A 34 3.75 3.80 -20.25
CA LEU A 34 5.02 3.13 -20.54
C LEU A 34 6.05 3.24 -19.42
N PRO A 35 6.23 4.39 -18.73
CA PRO A 35 7.12 4.49 -17.59
C PRO A 35 6.75 3.53 -16.44
N ALA A 36 5.47 3.19 -16.26
CA ALA A 36 5.03 2.28 -15.20
C ALA A 36 5.69 0.90 -15.33
N LEU A 37 5.95 0.42 -16.55
CA LEU A 37 6.65 -0.85 -16.78
C LEU A 37 8.07 -0.87 -16.18
N SER A 38 8.78 0.25 -16.28
CA SER A 38 10.15 0.36 -15.75
C SER A 38 10.14 0.51 -14.23
N VAL A 39 9.22 1.35 -13.73
CA VAL A 39 9.05 1.62 -12.30
C VAL A 39 8.66 0.34 -11.55
N LEU A 40 7.70 -0.42 -12.05
CA LEU A 40 7.23 -1.66 -11.42
C LEU A 40 8.27 -2.81 -11.45
N LYS A 41 9.33 -2.70 -12.26
CA LYS A 41 10.47 -3.63 -12.24
C LYS A 41 11.49 -3.31 -11.14
N SER A 42 11.63 -2.03 -10.80
CA SER A 42 12.66 -1.56 -9.87
C SER A 42 12.14 -1.25 -8.47
N GLU A 43 10.83 -1.02 -8.34
CA GLU A 43 10.23 -0.55 -7.10
C GLU A 43 9.00 -1.36 -6.69
N GLU A 44 8.77 -1.48 -5.38
CA GLU A 44 7.64 -2.22 -4.82
C GLU A 44 6.47 -1.27 -4.49
N PHE A 45 5.26 -1.66 -4.93
CA PHE A 45 4.00 -0.99 -4.61
C PHE A 45 3.00 -1.98 -4.02
N ALA A 46 2.08 -1.47 -3.21
CA ALA A 46 1.01 -2.28 -2.62
C ALA A 46 -0.17 -2.47 -3.59
N ALA A 47 -0.40 -1.51 -4.49
CA ALA A 47 -1.39 -1.60 -5.57
C ALA A 47 -1.07 -0.60 -6.69
N LEU A 48 -1.65 -0.86 -7.86
CA LEU A 48 -1.70 0.04 -9.01
C LEU A 48 -3.13 0.51 -9.22
N ILE A 49 -3.33 1.82 -9.36
CA ILE A 49 -4.55 2.42 -9.92
C ILE A 49 -4.22 2.80 -11.35
N LEU A 50 -5.02 2.31 -12.29
CA LEU A 50 -4.72 2.40 -13.72
C LEU A 50 -5.89 2.96 -14.51
N ASP A 51 -5.73 4.13 -15.15
CA ASP A 51 -6.63 4.52 -16.22
C ASP A 51 -6.34 3.72 -17.50
N LEU A 52 -7.38 3.47 -18.26
CA LEU A 52 -7.29 2.79 -19.56
C LEU A 52 -6.95 3.74 -20.70
N ASN A 53 -7.34 5.00 -20.60
CA ASN A 53 -7.18 6.00 -21.66
C ASN A 53 -5.91 6.81 -21.50
N LEU A 54 -4.75 6.14 -21.60
CA LEU A 54 -3.45 6.79 -21.50
C LEU A 54 -2.94 7.25 -22.88
N PRO A 55 -2.13 8.33 -22.95
CA PRO A 55 -1.72 8.92 -24.22
C PRO A 55 -0.70 8.09 -25.01
N ASP A 56 0.05 7.21 -24.35
CA ASP A 56 1.18 6.46 -24.92
C ASP A 56 0.92 4.96 -25.11
N ILE A 57 0.03 4.38 -24.31
CA ILE A 57 -0.35 2.97 -24.40
C ILE A 57 -1.78 2.78 -23.84
N ASP A 58 -2.60 1.96 -24.52
CA ASP A 58 -3.88 1.56 -23.94
C ASP A 58 -3.67 0.76 -22.63
N GLY A 59 -4.39 1.13 -21.57
CA GLY A 59 -4.20 0.57 -20.22
C GLY A 59 -4.45 -0.95 -20.15
N ILE A 60 -5.36 -1.50 -20.97
CA ILE A 60 -5.54 -2.97 -21.06
C ILE A 60 -4.28 -3.64 -21.62
N SER A 61 -3.67 -3.02 -22.62
CA SER A 61 -2.41 -3.52 -23.21
C SER A 61 -1.26 -3.45 -22.22
N LEU A 62 -1.19 -2.38 -21.42
CA LEU A 62 -0.24 -2.24 -20.32
C LEU A 62 -0.45 -3.35 -19.29
N LEU A 63 -1.68 -3.56 -18.83
CA LEU A 63 -2.02 -4.57 -17.83
C LEU A 63 -1.66 -5.98 -18.30
N ARG A 64 -2.02 -6.33 -19.53
CA ARG A 64 -1.66 -7.62 -20.13
C ARG A 64 -0.15 -7.82 -20.19
N LYS A 65 0.62 -6.76 -20.45
CA LYS A 65 2.09 -6.82 -20.48
C LYS A 65 2.64 -7.04 -19.07
N LEU A 66 2.15 -6.33 -18.07
CA LEU A 66 2.52 -6.54 -16.66
C LEU A 66 2.25 -8.00 -16.22
N ARG A 67 1.08 -8.54 -16.55
CA ARG A 67 0.75 -9.93 -16.19
C ARG A 67 1.62 -10.95 -16.91
N ARG A 68 1.95 -10.73 -18.17
CA ARG A 68 2.90 -11.60 -18.93
C ARG A 68 4.32 -11.53 -18.36
N GLU A 69 4.75 -10.39 -17.81
CA GLU A 69 6.04 -10.24 -17.14
C GLU A 69 6.04 -10.80 -15.70
N GLY A 70 4.93 -11.39 -15.24
CA GLY A 70 4.81 -12.07 -13.95
C GLY A 70 4.45 -11.15 -12.78
N HIS A 71 4.14 -9.88 -13.01
CA HIS A 71 3.71 -8.98 -11.95
C HIS A 71 2.35 -9.42 -11.38
N GLN A 72 2.32 -9.68 -10.08
CA GLN A 72 1.10 -10.04 -9.33
C GLN A 72 0.56 -8.88 -8.49
N LEU A 73 1.09 -7.69 -8.69
CA LEU A 73 0.62 -6.48 -8.05
C LEU A 73 -0.89 -6.32 -8.24
N PRO A 74 -1.67 -6.06 -7.18
CA PRO A 74 -3.09 -5.78 -7.30
C PRO A 74 -3.35 -4.54 -8.18
N VAL A 75 -4.27 -4.66 -9.13
CA VAL A 75 -4.62 -3.58 -10.06
C VAL A 75 -6.09 -3.24 -9.97
N LEU A 76 -6.37 -1.97 -9.65
CA LEU A 76 -7.69 -1.35 -9.76
C LEU A 76 -7.72 -0.54 -11.05
N ILE A 77 -8.56 -0.93 -12.00
CA ILE A 77 -8.86 -0.09 -13.16
C ILE A 77 -9.82 1.03 -12.75
N LEU A 78 -9.49 2.25 -13.15
CA LEU A 78 -10.30 3.44 -12.92
C LEU A 78 -10.43 4.22 -14.23
N THR A 79 -11.61 4.19 -14.87
CA THR A 79 -11.77 4.69 -16.24
C THR A 79 -13.18 5.22 -16.52
N ALA A 80 -13.32 6.03 -17.57
CA ALA A 80 -14.61 6.47 -18.07
C ALA A 80 -15.36 5.40 -18.91
N ARG A 81 -14.73 4.27 -19.24
CA ARG A 81 -15.37 3.18 -19.99
C ARG A 81 -16.33 2.45 -19.08
N ASP A 82 -17.64 2.56 -19.32
CA ASP A 82 -18.69 2.00 -18.46
C ASP A 82 -19.42 0.79 -19.09
N ALA A 83 -19.16 0.50 -20.36
CA ALA A 83 -19.78 -0.62 -21.05
C ALA A 83 -19.44 -1.96 -20.37
N LEU A 84 -20.41 -2.86 -20.35
CA LEU A 84 -20.23 -4.19 -19.75
C LEU A 84 -19.04 -4.92 -20.35
N ASP A 85 -18.91 -4.84 -21.68
CA ASP A 85 -17.83 -5.51 -22.43
C ASP A 85 -16.45 -4.97 -22.00
N ASP A 86 -16.31 -3.67 -21.79
CA ASP A 86 -15.04 -3.08 -21.31
C ASP A 86 -14.66 -3.57 -19.91
N ARG A 87 -15.65 -3.75 -19.03
CA ARG A 87 -15.43 -4.28 -17.68
C ARG A 87 -14.99 -5.75 -17.73
N VAL A 88 -15.64 -6.56 -18.58
CA VAL A 88 -15.27 -7.96 -18.78
C VAL A 88 -13.84 -8.05 -19.33
N VAL A 89 -13.53 -7.27 -20.37
CA VAL A 89 -12.18 -7.22 -20.94
C VAL A 89 -11.12 -6.81 -19.92
N GLY A 90 -11.44 -5.85 -19.05
CA GLY A 90 -10.55 -5.40 -17.97
C GLY A 90 -10.25 -6.51 -16.96
N LEU A 91 -11.29 -7.21 -16.50
CA LEU A 91 -11.16 -8.33 -15.57
C LEU A 91 -10.41 -9.51 -16.20
N ASP A 92 -10.73 -9.87 -17.44
CA ASP A 92 -10.06 -10.94 -18.20
C ASP A 92 -8.59 -10.61 -18.51
N ALA A 93 -8.25 -9.32 -18.60
CA ALA A 93 -6.87 -8.85 -18.74
C ALA A 93 -6.05 -9.03 -17.45
N GLY A 94 -6.70 -9.37 -16.33
CA GLY A 94 -6.08 -9.64 -15.05
C GLY A 94 -6.13 -8.49 -14.07
N SER A 95 -7.09 -7.55 -14.20
CA SER A 95 -7.37 -6.60 -13.12
C SER A 95 -8.05 -7.30 -11.95
N ASP A 96 -7.84 -6.79 -10.75
CA ASP A 96 -8.41 -7.35 -9.53
C ASP A 96 -9.71 -6.64 -9.12
N ASP A 97 -9.95 -5.44 -9.64
CA ASP A 97 -11.20 -4.69 -9.50
C ASP A 97 -11.31 -3.65 -10.62
N TYR A 98 -12.53 -3.12 -10.81
CA TYR A 98 -12.86 -2.16 -11.87
C TYR A 98 -13.83 -1.12 -11.32
N MET A 99 -13.55 0.17 -11.55
CA MET A 99 -14.38 1.28 -11.12
C MET A 99 -14.55 2.33 -12.21
N VAL A 100 -15.77 2.83 -12.37
CA VAL A 100 -16.13 3.79 -13.43
C VAL A 100 -16.11 5.21 -12.88
N LYS A 101 -15.55 6.14 -13.67
CA LYS A 101 -15.61 7.59 -13.41
C LYS A 101 -17.01 8.13 -13.82
N PRO A 102 -17.66 9.04 -13.04
CA PRO A 102 -17.19 9.60 -11.78
C PRO A 102 -17.43 8.67 -10.58
N PHE A 103 -16.60 8.77 -9.56
CA PHE A 103 -16.62 7.91 -8.39
C PHE A 103 -16.54 8.70 -7.08
N ALA A 104 -16.94 8.06 -5.98
CA ALA A 104 -16.77 8.60 -4.65
C ALA A 104 -15.41 8.16 -4.06
N LEU A 105 -14.67 9.09 -3.45
CA LEU A 105 -13.39 8.79 -2.79
C LEU A 105 -13.51 7.72 -1.70
N GLN A 106 -14.64 7.70 -0.99
CA GLN A 106 -14.91 6.68 0.02
C GLN A 106 -14.95 5.28 -0.59
N GLU A 107 -15.56 5.13 -1.78
CA GLU A 107 -15.61 3.86 -2.50
C GLU A 107 -14.21 3.46 -2.99
N LEU A 108 -13.45 4.37 -3.59
CA LEU A 108 -12.07 4.13 -4.02
C LEU A 108 -11.22 3.61 -2.85
N ASN A 109 -11.26 4.28 -1.70
CA ASN A 109 -10.51 3.88 -0.51
C ASN A 109 -10.95 2.50 0.01
N ALA A 110 -12.24 2.20 0.03
CA ALA A 110 -12.76 0.91 0.47
C ALA A 110 -12.29 -0.24 -0.45
N ARG A 111 -12.34 -0.01 -1.77
CA ARG A 111 -11.86 -0.97 -2.78
C ARG A 111 -10.35 -1.20 -2.68
N LEU A 112 -9.55 -0.14 -2.54
CA LEU A 112 -8.10 -0.25 -2.35
C LEU A 112 -7.75 -1.04 -1.09
N ARG A 113 -8.40 -0.77 0.05
CA ARG A 113 -8.19 -1.55 1.28
C ARG A 113 -8.54 -3.02 1.07
N ALA A 114 -9.67 -3.31 0.43
CA ALA A 114 -10.10 -4.69 0.16
C ALA A 114 -9.13 -5.41 -0.78
N LEU A 115 -8.64 -4.73 -1.80
CA LEU A 115 -7.74 -5.22 -2.82
C LEU A 115 -6.37 -5.58 -2.21
N VAL A 116 -5.75 -4.65 -1.48
CA VAL A 116 -4.47 -4.88 -0.80
C VAL A 116 -4.60 -5.97 0.28
N ARG A 117 -5.71 -6.02 1.02
CA ARG A 117 -5.96 -7.06 2.00
C ARG A 117 -6.03 -8.45 1.36
N ARG A 118 -6.77 -8.59 0.25
CA ARG A 118 -6.89 -9.87 -0.48
C ARG A 118 -5.55 -10.35 -1.04
N SER A 119 -4.74 -9.45 -1.58
CA SER A 119 -3.42 -9.80 -2.12
C SER A 119 -2.44 -10.33 -1.06
N LYS A 120 -2.64 -9.94 0.21
CA LYS A 120 -1.85 -10.44 1.35
C LYS A 120 -2.47 -11.67 2.02
N GLY A 121 -3.53 -12.25 1.45
CA GLY A 121 -4.23 -13.42 2.02
C GLY A 121 -4.95 -13.13 3.35
N GLN A 122 -5.21 -11.86 3.66
CA GLN A 122 -5.83 -11.46 4.92
C GLN A 122 -7.36 -11.40 4.77
N ALA A 123 -8.07 -12.16 5.62
CA ALA A 123 -9.54 -12.16 5.61
C ALA A 123 -10.15 -11.00 6.40
N GLN A 124 -9.48 -10.56 7.48
CA GLN A 124 -9.99 -9.55 8.40
C GLN A 124 -9.56 -8.13 8.01
N ALA A 125 -10.42 -7.14 8.28
CA ALA A 125 -10.14 -5.73 8.07
C ALA A 125 -9.11 -5.17 9.07
N THR A 126 -8.94 -5.83 10.22
CA THR A 126 -8.00 -5.48 11.27
C THR A 126 -6.76 -6.35 11.16
N LEU A 127 -5.58 -5.76 11.32
CA LEU A 127 -4.33 -6.51 11.44
C LEU A 127 -4.03 -6.72 12.92
N GLU A 128 -3.78 -7.99 13.27
CA GLU A 128 -3.44 -8.40 14.62
C GLU A 128 -1.98 -8.90 14.67
N TYR A 129 -1.21 -8.40 15.63
CA TYR A 129 0.13 -8.87 15.92
C TYR A 129 0.36 -8.92 17.45
N GLY A 130 0.18 -10.09 18.05
CA GLY A 130 0.16 -10.23 19.52
C GLY A 130 -0.91 -9.32 20.13
N ASP A 131 -0.53 -8.48 21.08
CA ASP A 131 -1.44 -7.54 21.73
C ASP A 131 -1.65 -6.22 20.94
N ILE A 132 -1.09 -6.12 19.74
CA ILE A 132 -1.25 -4.94 18.87
C ILE A 132 -2.37 -5.19 17.86
N LEU A 133 -3.36 -4.29 17.81
CA LEU A 133 -4.39 -4.27 16.78
C LEU A 133 -4.29 -2.98 15.97
N LEU A 134 -4.21 -3.12 14.64
CA LEU A 134 -4.26 -2.00 13.71
C LEU A 134 -5.58 -1.99 12.98
N TYR A 135 -6.17 -0.81 12.90
CA TYR A 135 -7.44 -0.54 12.21
C TYR A 135 -7.17 0.33 10.96
N PRO A 136 -6.99 -0.27 9.76
CA PRO A 136 -6.58 0.48 8.56
C PRO A 136 -7.59 1.54 8.09
N GLU A 137 -8.87 1.35 8.41
CA GLU A 137 -9.92 2.31 8.05
C GLU A 137 -9.81 3.62 8.83
N SER A 138 -9.62 3.53 10.15
CA SER A 138 -9.52 4.68 11.07
C SER A 138 -8.07 5.11 11.36
N GLN A 139 -7.08 4.36 10.86
CA GLN A 139 -5.65 4.53 11.17
C GLN A 139 -5.34 4.52 12.67
N GLN A 140 -6.15 3.79 13.43
CA GLN A 140 -5.98 3.64 14.87
C GLN A 140 -5.17 2.39 15.21
N VAL A 141 -4.54 2.45 16.37
CA VAL A 141 -3.77 1.34 16.95
C VAL A 141 -4.14 1.19 18.41
N THR A 142 -4.33 -0.04 18.85
CA THR A 142 -4.39 -0.37 20.28
C THR A 142 -3.24 -1.32 20.64
N TYR A 143 -2.75 -1.22 21.85
CA TYR A 143 -1.77 -2.14 22.43
C TYR A 143 -2.26 -2.56 23.81
N GLN A 144 -2.39 -3.86 24.04
CA GLN A 144 -2.98 -4.42 25.26
C GLN A 144 -4.38 -3.87 25.58
N GLY A 145 -5.17 -3.62 24.53
CA GLY A 145 -6.50 -3.04 24.63
C GLY A 145 -6.57 -1.50 24.77
N GLU A 146 -5.44 -0.84 25.03
CA GLU A 146 -5.38 0.61 25.22
C GLU A 146 -5.02 1.34 23.92
N PRO A 147 -5.66 2.47 23.59
CA PRO A 147 -5.35 3.27 22.41
C PRO A 147 -3.93 3.85 22.45
N VAL A 148 -3.17 3.69 21.36
CA VAL A 148 -1.82 4.27 21.22
C VAL A 148 -1.85 5.36 20.15
N ARG A 149 -1.44 6.59 20.51
CA ARG A 149 -1.34 7.71 19.57
C ARG A 149 -0.05 7.62 18.76
N LEU A 150 -0.21 7.34 17.47
CA LEU A 150 0.87 7.36 16.50
C LEU A 150 0.74 8.57 15.57
N THR A 151 1.88 9.08 15.09
CA THR A 151 1.88 10.00 13.95
C THR A 151 1.56 9.24 12.66
N PRO A 152 1.14 9.91 11.57
CA PRO A 152 0.86 9.25 10.30
C PRO A 152 2.03 8.38 9.79
N HIS A 153 3.27 8.86 9.90
CA HIS A 153 4.46 8.11 9.48
C HIS A 153 4.76 6.92 10.40
N GLU A 154 4.60 7.07 11.72
CA GLU A 154 4.71 5.94 12.66
C GLU A 154 3.67 4.86 12.37
N TYR A 155 2.42 5.26 12.09
CA TYR A 155 1.35 4.32 11.71
C TYR A 155 1.69 3.58 10.40
N LYS A 156 2.09 4.33 9.34
CA LYS A 156 2.49 3.74 8.06
C LYS A 156 3.63 2.74 8.23
N LEU A 157 4.65 3.11 8.99
CA LEU A 157 5.82 2.26 9.26
C LEU A 157 5.43 0.98 10.00
N LEU A 158 4.62 1.10 11.05
CA LEU A 158 4.14 -0.05 11.83
C LEU A 158 3.30 -0.98 10.96
N LEU A 159 2.37 -0.41 10.18
CA LEU A 159 1.52 -1.16 9.25
C LEU A 159 2.35 -1.92 8.23
N GLU A 160 3.39 -1.29 7.66
CA GLU A 160 4.28 -1.93 6.68
C GLU A 160 5.06 -3.09 7.30
N LEU A 161 5.68 -2.86 8.45
CA LEU A 161 6.47 -3.88 9.15
C LEU A 161 5.63 -5.07 9.64
N ILE A 162 4.42 -4.82 10.17
CA ILE A 162 3.51 -5.89 10.61
C ILE A 162 2.96 -6.66 9.41
N SER A 163 2.58 -5.97 8.35
CA SER A 163 2.09 -6.62 7.12
C SER A 163 3.10 -7.54 6.46
N GLN A 164 4.38 -7.32 6.71
CA GLN A 164 5.50 -8.11 6.19
C GLN A 164 6.28 -8.79 7.33
N SER A 165 5.61 -9.13 8.43
CA SER A 165 6.24 -9.81 9.58
C SER A 165 6.98 -11.08 9.14
N GLY A 166 8.19 -11.27 9.66
CA GLY A 166 9.10 -12.35 9.26
C GLY A 166 10.02 -11.99 8.08
N ARG A 167 9.78 -10.88 7.38
CA ARG A 167 10.67 -10.39 6.31
C ARG A 167 11.51 -9.20 6.80
N VAL A 168 12.80 -9.21 6.47
CA VAL A 168 13.68 -8.05 6.71
C VAL A 168 13.42 -7.02 5.63
N LEU A 169 13.13 -5.79 6.03
CA LEU A 169 12.96 -4.65 5.13
C LEU A 169 14.17 -3.73 5.25
N SER A 170 14.77 -3.36 4.12
CA SER A 170 15.88 -2.43 4.13
C SER A 170 15.44 -1.03 4.52
N LYS A 171 16.38 -0.18 4.93
CA LYS A 171 16.10 1.21 5.24
C LYS A 171 15.51 1.94 4.03
N GLU A 172 16.04 1.68 2.86
CA GLU A 172 15.59 2.26 1.58
C GLU A 172 14.16 1.84 1.25
N GLN A 173 13.81 0.56 1.43
CA GLN A 173 12.43 0.06 1.23
C GLN A 173 11.45 0.75 2.18
N LEU A 174 11.82 0.88 3.47
CA LEU A 174 11.00 1.58 4.45
C LEU A 174 10.86 3.07 4.12
N GLN A 175 11.93 3.72 3.68
CA GLN A 175 11.91 5.12 3.26
C GLN A 175 10.99 5.32 2.05
N GLN A 176 11.10 4.48 1.02
CA GLN A 176 10.22 4.50 -0.15
C GLN A 176 8.75 4.26 0.24
N SER A 177 8.48 3.32 1.15
CA SER A 177 7.11 3.06 1.64
C SER A 177 6.50 4.25 2.38
N LEU A 178 7.31 5.07 3.05
CA LEU A 178 6.86 6.24 3.82
C LEU A 178 6.69 7.49 2.96
N TYR A 179 7.61 7.75 2.04
CA TYR A 179 7.75 9.03 1.35
C TYR A 179 7.54 8.94 -0.16
N GLY A 180 7.66 7.75 -0.76
CA GLY A 180 7.59 7.60 -2.22
C GLY A 180 8.71 8.35 -2.92
N TRP A 181 8.38 9.04 -4.00
CA TRP A 181 9.30 9.88 -4.76
C TRP A 181 9.48 11.30 -4.17
N ASP A 182 8.75 11.65 -3.11
CA ASP A 182 8.94 12.94 -2.45
C ASP A 182 10.33 13.02 -1.79
N GLU A 183 11.14 13.98 -2.20
CA GLU A 183 12.54 14.14 -1.80
C GLU A 183 12.74 14.68 -0.36
N GLY A 184 11.67 14.89 0.40
CA GLY A 184 11.69 15.55 1.72
C GLY A 184 12.14 14.68 2.90
N ALA A 185 12.53 13.42 2.69
CA ALA A 185 12.90 12.54 3.78
C ALA A 185 14.34 12.79 4.27
N GLU A 186 14.49 13.22 5.53
CA GLU A 186 15.79 13.24 6.20
C GLU A 186 16.37 11.83 6.24
N SER A 187 17.69 11.72 6.08
CA SER A 187 18.38 10.42 5.98
C SER A 187 18.22 9.51 7.19
N ASN A 188 17.78 10.01 8.34
CA ASN A 188 17.57 9.29 9.61
C ASN A 188 16.09 9.22 10.03
N ALA A 189 15.16 9.61 9.17
CA ALA A 189 13.73 9.67 9.52
C ALA A 189 13.17 8.30 9.93
N VAL A 190 13.55 7.23 9.23
CA VAL A 190 13.12 5.85 9.54
C VAL A 190 13.56 5.44 10.95
N GLU A 191 14.82 5.72 11.32
CA GLU A 191 15.37 5.40 12.64
C GLU A 191 14.63 6.13 13.77
N VAL A 192 14.30 7.40 13.54
CA VAL A 192 13.54 8.21 14.49
C VAL A 192 12.15 7.63 14.71
N HIS A 193 11.45 7.26 13.63
CA HIS A 193 10.13 6.63 13.75
C HIS A 193 10.19 5.26 14.44
N ILE A 194 11.20 4.45 14.14
CA ILE A 194 11.42 3.15 14.82
C ILE A 194 11.67 3.37 16.33
N HIS A 195 12.50 4.36 16.68
CA HIS A 195 12.74 4.69 18.08
C HIS A 195 11.44 5.05 18.81
N HIS A 196 10.61 5.90 18.20
CA HIS A 196 9.33 6.28 18.78
C HIS A 196 8.35 5.11 18.91
N LEU A 197 8.27 4.24 17.88
CA LEU A 197 7.43 3.03 17.94
C LEU A 197 7.84 2.10 19.08
N ARG A 198 9.14 1.85 19.25
CA ARG A 198 9.66 1.05 20.35
C ARG A 198 9.31 1.64 21.73
N LYS A 199 9.33 2.97 21.85
CA LYS A 199 8.99 3.66 23.08
C LYS A 199 7.49 3.63 23.38
N LYS A 200 6.64 3.71 22.34
CA LYS A 200 5.17 3.76 22.48
C LYS A 200 4.54 2.38 22.62
N LEU A 201 5.18 1.33 22.11
CA LEU A 201 4.72 -0.03 22.16
C LEU A 201 5.66 -0.85 23.09
N TYR A 202 6.63 -1.56 22.53
CA TYR A 202 7.67 -2.24 23.31
C TYR A 202 8.97 -2.36 22.51
N SER A 203 10.10 -2.40 23.21
CA SER A 203 11.45 -2.28 22.64
C SER A 203 11.81 -3.40 21.65
N GLU A 204 11.37 -4.63 21.91
CA GLU A 204 11.70 -5.83 21.14
C GLU A 204 10.83 -6.02 19.88
N LEU A 205 9.78 -5.19 19.69
CA LEU A 205 8.84 -5.29 18.56
C LEU A 205 9.56 -5.27 17.22
N ILE A 206 10.43 -4.29 17.05
CA ILE A 206 11.19 -4.10 15.82
C ILE A 206 12.64 -4.42 16.11
N ARG A 207 13.21 -5.43 15.41
CA ARG A 207 14.61 -5.81 15.54
C ARG A 207 15.44 -5.22 14.42
N ASN A 208 16.64 -4.75 14.74
CA ASN A 208 17.62 -4.30 13.76
C ASN A 208 18.47 -5.50 13.32
N ILE A 209 18.54 -5.76 12.03
CA ILE A 209 19.46 -6.70 11.41
C ILE A 209 20.63 -5.90 10.85
N ARG A 210 21.74 -5.93 11.56
CA ARG A 210 22.91 -5.07 11.28
C ARG A 210 23.35 -5.16 9.83
N GLY A 211 23.44 -4.01 9.16
CA GLY A 211 23.85 -3.88 7.75
C GLY A 211 22.79 -4.32 6.73
N VAL A 212 21.58 -4.74 7.15
CA VAL A 212 20.53 -5.21 6.26
C VAL A 212 19.24 -4.36 6.38
N GLY A 213 18.73 -4.16 7.61
CA GLY A 213 17.49 -3.43 7.79
C GLY A 213 16.76 -3.79 9.09
N TYR A 214 15.43 -3.75 9.04
CA TYR A 214 14.57 -3.95 10.20
C TYR A 214 13.55 -5.05 9.96
N ILE A 215 13.15 -5.73 11.01
CA ILE A 215 12.19 -6.82 10.99
C ILE A 215 11.27 -6.77 12.21
N ILE A 216 10.00 -7.02 12.01
CA ILE A 216 9.10 -7.54 13.05
C ILE A 216 9.10 -9.06 12.89
N PRO A 217 9.54 -9.85 13.89
CA PRO A 217 9.58 -11.32 13.79
C PRO A 217 8.19 -11.90 13.51
N GLN A 218 8.12 -13.05 12.86
CA GLN A 218 6.87 -13.78 12.78
C GLN A 218 6.51 -14.32 14.17
N LEU A 219 5.23 -14.17 14.59
CA LEU A 219 4.78 -14.78 15.84
C LEU A 219 4.70 -16.30 15.64
N ASP A 220 5.39 -17.05 16.49
CA ASP A 220 5.20 -18.49 16.55
C ASP A 220 3.75 -18.80 16.93
N GLN A 221 3.14 -19.78 16.26
CA GLN A 221 1.74 -20.19 16.53
C GLN A 221 1.49 -20.61 18.00
N ALA A 222 2.57 -20.89 18.75
CA ALA A 222 2.52 -21.24 20.17
C ALA A 222 2.26 -20.04 21.10
N THR A 223 2.37 -18.79 20.63
CA THR A 223 2.23 -17.57 21.46
C THR A 223 0.83 -16.96 21.38
N ARG A 224 -0.10 -17.60 20.70
CA ARG A 224 -1.52 -17.22 20.78
C ARG A 224 -2.08 -17.67 22.13
N ILE A 225 -1.97 -16.80 23.13
CA ILE A 225 -2.73 -16.98 24.39
C ILE A 225 -4.20 -16.76 24.02
N PRO A 226 -5.09 -17.77 24.22
CA PRO A 226 -6.51 -17.56 23.97
C PRO A 226 -7.00 -16.48 24.94
N ALA A 227 -7.64 -15.46 24.39
CA ALA A 227 -8.35 -14.45 25.17
C ALA A 227 -9.34 -15.16 26.11
N ARG A 228 -9.20 -14.91 27.41
CA ARG A 228 -10.17 -15.30 28.44
C ARG A 228 -11.32 -14.32 28.48
#